data_b13565e87147aba80ae8b8d2d8d6da1a
#
_entry.id   b13565e87147aba80ae8b8d2d8d6da1a
#
_cell.length_a   1.000
_cell.length_b   1.000
_cell.length_c   1.000
_cell.angle_alpha   90.00
_cell.angle_beta   90.00
_cell.angle_gamma   90.00
#
_symmetry.space_group_name_H-M   'P 1'
#
loop_
_entity.id
_entity.type
_entity.pdbx_description
1 polymer ?
#
loop_
_entity_poly.entity_id
_entity_poly.type
_entity_poly.pdbx_seq_one_letter_code
_entity_poly.pdbx_strand_id
1 'polypeptide(L)'
;TPIKSSAASDVYKRQVFGVHRPYTADPKNDMTIFTRNLETPVGPAAGPHTQLAQNIIASYYAGARFFELKTVQKMDGAELSACVNKPCILADDEGYNCEWSTELTVPDAMGEYIKAWFILHVIAKEFGLGAQDGFQFNISVGYDLAGIKGEKVNTFIDGMMEAKDTVIFQECRKWLLDNADKFQNFTREDIEAIPSNVCNSATISTLHGCPPQEIESIANYLLTEKHLNTFVKCNPTLLGYDFARKTMDEMGYDLSLIHI
;
A
#
# COMPACT_ATOMS: atom_id res chain seq x y z
N THR A 1 19.18 12.93 23.80
CA THR A 1 20.01 12.71 22.61
C THR A 1 19.08 12.69 21.44
N PRO A 2 19.19 13.59 20.45
CA PRO A 2 18.33 13.52 19.28
C PRO A 2 18.60 12.19 18.59
N ILE A 3 17.56 11.41 18.38
CA ILE A 3 17.59 10.25 17.52
C ILE A 3 17.92 10.82 16.13
N LYS A 4 19.13 10.58 15.67
CA LYS A 4 19.46 10.86 14.28
C LYS A 4 18.55 9.93 13.49
N SER A 5 17.63 10.49 12.72
CA SER A 5 16.79 9.67 11.86
C SER A 5 17.71 8.77 11.02
N SER A 6 17.34 7.52 10.87
CA SER A 6 18.07 6.57 10.00
C SER A 6 18.27 7.15 8.61
N ALA A 7 17.29 7.89 8.11
CA ALA A 7 17.34 8.59 6.83
C ALA A 7 18.50 9.60 6.74
N ALA A 8 18.77 10.39 7.79
CA ALA A 8 19.88 11.34 7.76
C ALA A 8 21.25 10.65 7.81
N SER A 9 21.35 9.50 8.47
CA SER A 9 22.54 8.64 8.46
C SER A 9 22.76 8.00 7.09
N ASP A 10 21.68 7.67 6.39
CA ASP A 10 21.70 6.93 5.14
C ASP A 10 22.09 7.81 3.95
N VAL A 11 21.76 9.09 3.97
CA VAL A 11 22.23 10.06 2.97
C VAL A 11 23.78 10.09 2.92
N TYR A 12 24.43 10.02 4.08
CA TYR A 12 25.89 9.96 4.16
C TYR A 12 26.48 8.65 3.62
N LYS A 13 25.71 7.56 3.68
CA LYS A 13 26.15 6.22 3.25
C LYS A 13 25.67 5.84 1.86
N ARG A 14 24.96 6.71 1.16
CA ARG A 14 24.33 6.45 -0.14
C ARG A 14 23.39 5.25 -0.09
N GLN A 15 22.58 5.15 0.94
CA GLN A 15 21.59 4.11 1.11
C GLN A 15 20.25 4.71 1.56
N VAL A 16 19.15 4.06 1.23
CA VAL A 16 17.81 4.42 1.67
C VAL A 16 17.32 3.30 2.59
N PHE A 17 17.11 3.60 3.87
CA PHE A 17 16.66 2.64 4.90
C PHE A 17 17.43 1.31 4.87
N GLY A 18 18.76 1.38 4.78
CA GLY A 18 19.62 0.19 4.74
C GLY A 18 19.79 -0.46 3.37
N VAL A 19 19.07 -0.02 2.36
CA VAL A 19 19.23 -0.52 0.98
C VAL A 19 20.40 0.23 0.32
N HIS A 20 21.48 -0.49 0.05
CA HIS A 20 22.71 0.08 -0.50
C HIS A 20 22.70 0.23 -2.01
N ARG A 21 21.89 -0.56 -2.70
CA ARG A 21 21.78 -0.55 -4.15
C ARG A 21 20.33 -0.48 -4.54
N PRO A 22 19.92 0.57 -5.25
CA PRO A 22 18.58 0.64 -5.77
C PRO A 22 18.37 -0.47 -6.80
N TYR A 23 17.17 -1.01 -6.82
CA TYR A 23 16.76 -1.85 -7.93
C TYR A 23 16.46 -0.93 -9.13
N THR A 24 16.97 -1.32 -10.28
CA THR A 24 16.62 -0.69 -11.56
C THR A 24 15.86 -1.71 -12.39
N ALA A 25 14.70 -1.33 -12.87
CA ALA A 25 13.87 -2.22 -13.67
C ALA A 25 14.54 -2.57 -15.00
N ASP A 26 14.38 -3.82 -15.44
CA ASP A 26 14.72 -4.24 -16.81
C ASP A 26 13.43 -4.26 -17.63
N PRO A 27 13.29 -3.43 -18.66
CA PRO A 27 12.08 -3.36 -19.49
C PRO A 27 11.67 -4.69 -20.13
N LYS A 28 12.57 -5.65 -20.19
CA LYS A 28 12.26 -7.00 -20.69
C LYS A 28 11.35 -7.80 -19.77
N ASN A 29 11.26 -7.39 -18.50
CA ASN A 29 10.46 -8.05 -17.47
C ASN A 29 9.10 -7.37 -17.27
N ASP A 30 8.81 -6.34 -18.02
CA ASP A 30 7.56 -5.61 -17.92
C ASP A 30 6.38 -6.53 -18.18
N MET A 31 5.38 -6.38 -17.36
CA MET A 31 4.11 -7.11 -17.44
C MET A 31 2.95 -6.14 -17.32
N THR A 32 1.77 -6.63 -17.59
CA THR A 32 0.53 -5.85 -17.43
C THR A 32 -0.40 -6.57 -16.47
N ILE A 33 -0.92 -5.85 -15.48
CA ILE A 33 -1.98 -6.31 -14.62
C ILE A 33 -3.08 -5.26 -14.55
N PHE A 34 -4.34 -5.67 -14.74
CA PHE A 34 -5.49 -4.76 -14.75
C PHE A 34 -5.29 -3.53 -15.66
N THR A 35 -4.77 -3.76 -16.85
CA THR A 35 -4.49 -2.71 -17.87
C THR A 35 -3.39 -1.72 -17.51
N ARG A 36 -2.67 -1.91 -16.42
CA ARG A 36 -1.53 -1.09 -16.00
C ARG A 36 -0.22 -1.82 -16.14
N ASN A 37 0.83 -1.06 -16.44
CA ASN A 37 2.19 -1.58 -16.47
C ASN A 37 2.68 -1.95 -15.07
N LEU A 38 3.54 -2.94 -15.02
CA LEU A 38 4.17 -3.42 -13.80
C LEU A 38 5.56 -3.97 -14.13
N GLU A 39 6.60 -3.38 -13.60
CA GLU A 39 7.98 -3.77 -13.88
C GLU A 39 8.41 -5.03 -13.15
N THR A 40 7.80 -5.33 -12.01
CA THR A 40 7.97 -6.61 -11.30
C THR A 40 6.67 -6.99 -10.58
N PRO A 41 6.35 -8.30 -10.48
CA PRO A 41 5.17 -8.77 -9.76
C PRO A 41 5.37 -8.82 -8.24
N VAL A 42 6.43 -8.21 -7.72
CA VAL A 42 6.82 -8.30 -6.31
C VAL A 42 6.48 -7.00 -5.60
N GLY A 43 5.99 -7.14 -4.38
CA GLY A 43 5.75 -6.02 -3.50
C GLY A 43 5.29 -6.47 -2.11
N PRO A 44 5.23 -5.54 -1.17
CA PRO A 44 4.79 -5.84 0.19
C PRO A 44 3.29 -6.12 0.24
N ALA A 45 2.89 -7.08 1.04
CA ALA A 45 1.49 -7.29 1.41
C ALA A 45 1.02 -6.19 2.37
N ALA A 46 -0.29 -6.03 2.51
CA ALA A 46 -0.88 -5.08 3.43
C ALA A 46 -0.44 -5.34 4.88
N GLY A 47 0.15 -4.34 5.50
CA GLY A 47 0.65 -4.42 6.85
C GLY A 47 1.20 -3.07 7.31
N PRO A 48 1.73 -2.97 8.54
CA PRO A 48 2.30 -1.73 9.08
C PRO A 48 3.35 -1.12 8.16
N HIS A 49 4.11 -1.95 7.50
CA HIS A 49 5.17 -1.57 6.57
C HIS A 49 4.67 -0.94 5.26
N THR A 50 3.38 -0.95 5.00
CA THR A 50 2.76 -0.28 3.85
C THR A 50 1.81 0.84 4.26
N GLN A 51 1.90 1.32 5.49
CA GLN A 51 1.06 2.39 6.00
C GLN A 51 1.68 3.78 5.80
N LEU A 52 2.99 3.91 5.96
CA LEU A 52 3.69 5.18 5.86
C LEU A 52 4.39 5.33 4.50
N ALA A 53 4.36 6.54 3.97
CA ALA A 53 5.00 6.86 2.69
C ALA A 53 6.48 6.47 2.65
N GLN A 54 7.22 6.72 3.72
CA GLN A 54 8.65 6.37 3.82
C GLN A 54 8.93 4.88 3.65
N ASN A 55 8.06 4.02 4.18
CA ASN A 55 8.22 2.57 4.08
C ASN A 55 7.90 2.08 2.65
N ILE A 56 6.89 2.68 2.02
CA ILE A 56 6.53 2.43 0.62
C ILE A 56 7.70 2.82 -0.29
N ILE A 57 8.31 3.99 -0.05
CA ILE A 57 9.48 4.48 -0.80
C ILE A 57 10.67 3.54 -0.63
N ALA A 58 10.95 3.09 0.60
CA ALA A 58 12.02 2.15 0.86
C ALA A 58 11.82 0.82 0.13
N SER A 59 10.58 0.33 0.12
CA SER A 59 10.22 -0.89 -0.60
C SER A 59 10.37 -0.74 -2.11
N TYR A 60 9.96 0.41 -2.67
CA TYR A 60 10.18 0.73 -4.09
C TYR A 60 11.67 0.72 -4.44
N TYR A 61 12.48 1.38 -3.62
CA TYR A 61 13.92 1.45 -3.81
C TYR A 61 14.57 0.06 -3.77
N ALA A 62 14.03 -0.86 -2.99
CA ALA A 62 14.45 -2.25 -2.92
C ALA A 62 13.93 -3.14 -4.07
N GLY A 63 13.02 -2.64 -4.92
CA GLY A 63 12.52 -3.36 -6.11
C GLY A 63 11.04 -3.71 -6.10
N ALA A 64 10.29 -3.33 -5.07
CA ALA A 64 8.86 -3.49 -5.07
C ALA A 64 8.20 -2.61 -6.15
N ARG A 65 7.19 -3.17 -6.84
CA ARG A 65 6.41 -2.45 -7.85
C ARG A 65 4.91 -2.63 -7.68
N PHE A 66 4.46 -3.66 -6.97
CA PHE A 66 3.06 -3.86 -6.63
C PHE A 66 2.88 -3.70 -5.12
N PHE A 67 2.17 -2.67 -4.69
CA PHE A 67 2.03 -2.32 -3.27
C PHE A 67 0.61 -2.59 -2.80
N GLU A 68 0.42 -3.60 -1.96
CA GLU A 68 -0.82 -3.75 -1.21
C GLU A 68 -0.74 -2.85 0.03
N LEU A 69 -1.50 -1.75 0.00
CA LEU A 69 -1.48 -0.75 1.06
C LEU A 69 -2.15 -1.29 2.33
N LYS A 70 -1.72 -0.81 3.50
CA LYS A 70 -2.28 -1.24 4.78
C LYS A 70 -3.80 -1.14 4.77
N THR A 71 -4.45 -2.20 5.21
CA THR A 71 -5.91 -2.32 5.22
C THR A 71 -6.58 -1.15 5.94
N VAL A 72 -7.55 -0.55 5.28
CA VAL A 72 -8.46 0.45 5.84
C VAL A 72 -9.80 -0.21 6.15
N GLN A 73 -10.36 0.11 7.30
CA GLN A 73 -11.63 -0.44 7.74
C GLN A 73 -12.42 0.59 8.57
N LYS A 74 -13.61 0.21 9.01
CA LYS A 74 -14.51 1.08 9.78
C LYS A 74 -13.86 1.67 11.03
N MET A 75 -13.15 0.86 11.81
CA MET A 75 -12.38 1.33 12.96
C MET A 75 -10.97 1.73 12.50
N ASP A 76 -10.64 2.97 12.68
CA ASP A 76 -9.29 3.49 12.43
C ASP A 76 -8.46 3.61 13.71
N GLY A 77 -7.23 4.10 13.58
CA GLY A 77 -6.29 4.19 14.69
C GLY A 77 -6.81 4.97 15.88
N ALA A 78 -7.57 6.04 15.68
CA ALA A 78 -8.13 6.83 16.78
C ALA A 78 -9.20 6.05 17.56
N GLU A 79 -10.09 5.37 16.87
CA GLU A 79 -11.15 4.55 17.47
C GLU A 79 -10.58 3.31 18.15
N LEU A 80 -9.60 2.67 17.52
CA LEU A 80 -8.93 1.49 18.07
C LEU A 80 -8.17 1.84 19.35
N SER A 81 -7.45 2.95 19.38
CA SER A 81 -6.72 3.43 20.55
C SER A 81 -7.63 3.68 21.75
N ALA A 82 -8.90 4.03 21.51
CA ALA A 82 -9.88 4.21 22.56
C ALA A 82 -10.42 2.88 23.12
N CYS A 83 -10.29 1.79 22.37
CA CYS A 83 -10.87 0.48 22.72
C CYS A 83 -9.86 -0.48 23.37
N VAL A 84 -8.57 -0.27 23.19
CA VAL A 84 -7.53 -1.17 23.71
C VAL A 84 -6.79 -0.57 24.89
N ASN A 85 -6.57 -1.38 25.93
CA ASN A 85 -5.90 -0.93 27.15
C ASN A 85 -4.41 -0.64 26.97
N LYS A 86 -3.82 -1.16 25.92
CA LYS A 86 -2.45 -0.87 25.55
C LYS A 86 -2.41 -0.54 24.08
N PRO A 87 -1.72 0.52 23.76
CA PRO A 87 -1.70 0.97 22.39
C PRO A 87 -1.10 -0.10 21.52
N CYS A 88 -1.72 -0.28 20.42
CA CYS A 88 -1.02 -0.46 19.19
C CYS A 88 0.19 0.46 19.22
N ILE A 89 1.30 0.03 18.71
CA ILE A 89 2.47 0.88 18.58
C ILE A 89 2.07 2.07 17.74
N LEU A 90 2.17 3.28 18.28
CA LEU A 90 1.90 4.49 17.52
C LEU A 90 2.86 4.54 16.34
N ALA A 91 2.30 4.65 15.16
CA ALA A 91 3.05 4.66 13.90
C ALA A 91 3.47 6.09 13.51
N ASP A 92 3.90 6.90 14.47
CA ASP A 92 4.30 8.27 14.20
C ASP A 92 5.59 8.36 13.40
N ASP A 93 6.40 7.31 13.39
CA ASP A 93 7.75 7.34 12.84
C ASP A 93 8.01 6.20 11.85
N GLU A 94 8.08 4.96 12.30
CA GLU A 94 8.47 3.84 11.44
C GLU A 94 7.35 2.83 11.15
N GLY A 95 6.21 2.98 11.76
CA GLY A 95 4.99 2.25 11.40
C GLY A 95 5.00 0.78 11.71
N TYR A 96 5.51 0.38 12.85
CA TYR A 96 5.39 -0.99 13.32
C TYR A 96 4.16 -1.18 14.17
N ASN A 97 3.25 -1.96 13.65
CA ASN A 97 2.07 -2.34 14.36
C ASN A 97 1.60 -3.71 13.94
N CYS A 98 0.93 -4.36 14.83
CA CYS A 98 0.45 -5.73 14.67
C CYS A 98 -1.06 -5.79 14.46
N GLU A 99 -1.74 -4.66 14.34
CA GLU A 99 -3.18 -4.59 14.32
C GLU A 99 -3.80 -4.75 12.94
N TRP A 100 -5.07 -5.06 12.94
CA TRP A 100 -5.84 -5.35 11.73
C TRP A 100 -6.30 -4.11 11.00
N SER A 101 -6.34 -2.96 11.70
CA SER A 101 -6.69 -1.67 11.13
C SER A 101 -5.47 -0.81 10.87
N THR A 102 -5.65 0.29 10.19
CA THR A 102 -4.60 1.32 10.13
C THR A 102 -4.44 1.99 11.48
N GLU A 103 -3.20 2.32 11.85
CA GLU A 103 -2.86 3.08 13.06
C GLU A 103 -3.23 4.54 12.94
N LEU A 104 -3.22 5.04 11.72
CA LEU A 104 -3.60 6.40 11.38
C LEU A 104 -5.12 6.51 11.31
N THR A 105 -5.62 7.73 11.37
CA THR A 105 -6.98 7.97 10.90
C THR A 105 -7.08 7.66 9.41
N VAL A 106 -8.29 7.36 8.93
CA VAL A 106 -8.46 7.03 7.49
C VAL A 106 -8.01 8.18 6.58
N PRO A 107 -8.29 9.46 6.88
CA PRO A 107 -7.76 10.58 6.11
C PRO A 107 -6.22 10.68 6.12
N ASP A 108 -5.59 10.43 7.27
CA ASP A 108 -4.13 10.48 7.38
C ASP A 108 -3.48 9.35 6.58
N ALA A 109 -4.04 8.13 6.64
CA ALA A 109 -3.59 7.00 5.83
C ALA A 109 -3.69 7.31 4.33
N MET A 110 -4.81 7.88 3.88
CA MET A 110 -4.96 8.35 2.49
C MET A 110 -3.89 9.38 2.13
N GLY A 111 -3.60 10.29 3.07
CA GLY A 111 -2.55 11.29 2.91
C GLY A 111 -1.17 10.67 2.68
N GLU A 112 -0.81 9.66 3.47
CA GLU A 112 0.45 8.94 3.32
C GLU A 112 0.54 8.20 1.97
N TYR A 113 -0.54 7.58 1.53
CA TYR A 113 -0.57 6.88 0.23
C TYR A 113 -0.44 7.84 -0.95
N ILE A 114 -1.12 8.98 -0.92
CA ILE A 114 -1.00 10.01 -1.96
C ILE A 114 0.40 10.63 -1.97
N LYS A 115 0.99 10.92 -0.82
CA LYS A 115 2.39 11.38 -0.74
C LYS A 115 3.35 10.36 -1.37
N ALA A 116 3.20 9.09 -1.00
CA ALA A 116 4.01 8.02 -1.60
C ALA A 116 3.84 7.96 -3.12
N TRP A 117 2.61 8.07 -3.62
CA TRP A 117 2.30 8.10 -5.04
C TRP A 117 3.11 9.17 -5.78
N PHE A 118 3.07 10.40 -5.30
CA PHE A 118 3.85 11.50 -5.89
C PHE A 118 5.36 11.24 -5.84
N ILE A 119 5.87 10.81 -4.68
CA ILE A 119 7.30 10.59 -4.50
C ILE A 119 7.81 9.45 -5.39
N LEU A 120 7.04 8.36 -5.56
CA LEU A 120 7.44 7.26 -6.44
C LEU A 120 7.54 7.71 -7.90
N HIS A 121 6.63 8.54 -8.39
CA HIS A 121 6.74 9.14 -9.73
C HIS A 121 8.02 9.99 -9.87
N VAL A 122 8.34 10.78 -8.84
CA VAL A 122 9.56 11.59 -8.83
C VAL A 122 10.80 10.70 -8.89
N ILE A 123 10.95 9.76 -7.95
CA ILE A 123 12.18 8.98 -7.82
C ILE A 123 12.39 8.00 -8.99
N ALA A 124 11.31 7.50 -9.59
CA ALA A 124 11.39 6.67 -10.78
C ALA A 124 12.15 7.39 -11.90
N LYS A 125 11.77 8.60 -12.21
CA LYS A 125 12.35 9.38 -13.30
C LYS A 125 13.62 10.13 -12.89
N GLU A 126 13.61 10.82 -11.74
CA GLU A 126 14.75 11.62 -11.29
C GLU A 126 16.02 10.77 -11.16
N PHE A 127 15.88 9.56 -10.64
CA PHE A 127 17.00 8.64 -10.43
C PHE A 127 17.10 7.52 -11.46
N GLY A 128 16.21 7.49 -12.45
CA GLY A 128 16.23 6.48 -13.51
C GLY A 128 16.02 5.05 -12.99
N LEU A 129 15.17 4.87 -11.97
CA LEU A 129 14.95 3.57 -11.34
C LEU A 129 13.90 2.72 -12.05
N GLY A 130 13.10 3.32 -12.94
CA GLY A 130 12.05 2.65 -13.69
C GLY A 130 11.16 3.66 -14.42
N ALA A 131 10.12 3.15 -15.07
CA ALA A 131 9.10 3.97 -15.69
C ALA A 131 8.19 4.62 -14.63
N GLN A 132 7.68 5.82 -14.92
CA GLN A 132 6.75 6.50 -14.01
C GLN A 132 5.43 5.75 -13.83
N ASP A 133 5.04 4.92 -14.77
CA ASP A 133 3.86 4.06 -14.75
C ASP A 133 4.19 2.58 -14.49
N GLY A 134 5.43 2.27 -14.09
CA GLY A 134 5.93 0.89 -13.90
C GLY A 134 5.57 0.26 -12.55
N PHE A 135 4.75 0.91 -11.73
CA PHE A 135 4.32 0.43 -10.43
C PHE A 135 2.82 0.64 -10.20
N GLN A 136 2.26 -0.10 -9.25
CA GLN A 136 0.84 -0.02 -8.93
C GLN A 136 0.60 -0.02 -7.43
N PHE A 137 -0.40 0.76 -7.03
CA PHE A 137 -0.99 0.69 -5.71
C PHE A 137 -2.29 -0.10 -5.78
N ASN A 138 -2.48 -0.95 -4.78
CA ASN A 138 -3.67 -1.75 -4.57
C ASN A 138 -4.16 -1.47 -3.14
N ILE A 139 -5.35 -0.90 -3.00
CA ILE A 139 -5.91 -0.67 -1.67
C ILE A 139 -6.35 -1.98 -1.04
N SER A 140 -6.29 -2.06 0.27
CA SER A 140 -6.84 -3.17 1.03
C SER A 140 -7.97 -2.66 1.90
N VAL A 141 -9.11 -3.33 1.85
CA VAL A 141 -10.29 -3.01 2.65
C VAL A 141 -10.73 -4.24 3.43
N GLY A 142 -11.21 -3.99 4.64
CA GLY A 142 -11.67 -5.04 5.53
C GLY A 142 -12.94 -4.64 6.26
N TYR A 143 -13.43 -5.53 7.12
CA TYR A 143 -14.67 -5.45 7.86
C TYR A 143 -15.88 -6.01 7.09
N ASP A 144 -17.12 -5.63 7.45
CA ASP A 144 -18.33 -6.03 6.76
C ASP A 144 -18.71 -5.07 5.62
N LEU A 145 -19.65 -5.47 4.79
CA LEU A 145 -20.13 -4.66 3.67
C LEU A 145 -20.70 -3.30 4.14
N ALA A 146 -21.42 -3.29 5.26
CA ALA A 146 -21.99 -2.06 5.81
C ALA A 146 -20.88 -1.09 6.23
N GLY A 147 -19.82 -1.57 6.84
CA GLY A 147 -18.65 -0.78 7.20
C GLY A 147 -17.91 -0.25 5.97
N ILE A 148 -17.72 -1.07 4.94
CA ILE A 148 -17.07 -0.67 3.69
C ILE A 148 -17.92 0.38 2.93
N LYS A 149 -19.23 0.22 2.91
CA LYS A 149 -20.18 1.22 2.35
C LYS A 149 -20.33 2.47 3.23
N GLY A 150 -19.89 2.44 4.48
CA GLY A 150 -19.92 3.57 5.38
C GLY A 150 -19.13 4.76 4.84
N GLU A 151 -19.55 5.98 5.15
CA GLU A 151 -18.99 7.23 4.62
C GLU A 151 -17.47 7.28 4.71
N LYS A 152 -16.87 6.88 5.85
CA LYS A 152 -15.42 6.92 6.09
C LYS A 152 -14.64 6.09 5.07
N VAL A 153 -14.98 4.82 4.92
CA VAL A 153 -14.26 3.90 4.02
C VAL A 153 -14.62 4.18 2.56
N ASN A 154 -15.89 4.50 2.31
CA ASN A 154 -16.32 4.82 0.96
C ASN A 154 -15.64 6.09 0.41
N THR A 155 -15.50 7.14 1.22
CA THR A 155 -14.77 8.35 0.86
C THR A 155 -13.29 8.06 0.59
N PHE A 156 -12.69 7.18 1.38
CA PHE A 156 -11.31 6.72 1.13
C PHE A 156 -11.20 6.01 -0.22
N ILE A 157 -12.10 5.07 -0.52
CA ILE A 157 -12.08 4.36 -1.81
C ILE A 157 -12.20 5.35 -2.97
N ASP A 158 -13.16 6.25 -2.92
CA ASP A 158 -13.41 7.23 -3.98
C ASP A 158 -12.21 8.19 -4.13
N GLY A 159 -11.63 8.63 -3.01
CA GLY A 159 -10.45 9.49 -3.02
C GLY A 159 -9.19 8.81 -3.55
N MET A 160 -9.05 7.50 -3.38
CA MET A 160 -7.93 6.75 -3.99
C MET A 160 -8.16 6.46 -5.47
N MET A 161 -9.40 6.33 -5.89
CA MET A 161 -9.75 6.17 -7.31
C MET A 161 -9.64 7.48 -8.10
N GLU A 162 -9.94 8.60 -7.46
CA GLU A 162 -9.82 9.94 -8.07
C GLU A 162 -9.41 10.96 -6.99
N ALA A 163 -8.11 11.13 -6.85
CA ALA A 163 -7.53 11.97 -5.81
C ALA A 163 -7.47 13.47 -6.15
N LYS A 164 -7.80 13.85 -7.39
CA LYS A 164 -7.58 15.19 -7.93
C LYS A 164 -8.07 16.31 -7.03
N ASP A 165 -9.26 16.15 -6.45
CA ASP A 165 -9.92 17.18 -5.64
C ASP A 165 -9.61 17.05 -4.14
N THR A 166 -8.77 16.08 -3.75
CA THR A 166 -8.32 15.98 -2.36
C THR A 166 -7.29 17.06 -2.03
N VAL A 167 -7.37 17.60 -0.82
CA VAL A 167 -6.45 18.65 -0.36
C VAL A 167 -5.00 18.19 -0.49
N ILE A 168 -4.70 16.97 -0.05
CA ILE A 168 -3.33 16.43 -0.05
C ILE A 168 -2.77 16.29 -1.48
N PHE A 169 -3.59 15.87 -2.45
CA PHE A 169 -3.14 15.77 -3.84
C PHE A 169 -2.74 17.15 -4.41
N GLN A 170 -3.55 18.16 -4.12
CA GLN A 170 -3.28 19.53 -4.55
C GLN A 170 -2.04 20.11 -3.84
N GLU A 171 -1.88 19.84 -2.56
CA GLU A 171 -0.70 20.26 -1.79
C GLU A 171 0.59 19.61 -2.33
N CYS A 172 0.57 18.31 -2.58
CA CYS A 172 1.71 17.60 -3.15
C CYS A 172 2.09 18.16 -4.54
N ARG A 173 1.09 18.31 -5.43
CA ARG A 173 1.29 18.87 -6.75
C ARG A 173 1.86 20.29 -6.69
N LYS A 174 1.25 21.14 -5.85
CA LYS A 174 1.71 22.52 -5.67
C LYS A 174 3.15 22.55 -5.15
N TRP A 175 3.46 21.74 -4.14
CA TRP A 175 4.82 21.71 -3.59
C TRP A 175 5.86 21.32 -4.63
N LEU A 176 5.57 20.32 -5.46
CA LEU A 176 6.46 19.92 -6.55
C LEU A 176 6.62 21.02 -7.59
N LEU A 177 5.55 21.69 -7.98
CA LEU A 177 5.60 22.81 -8.95
C LEU A 177 6.41 23.98 -8.39
N ASP A 178 6.25 24.31 -7.12
CA ASP A 178 6.98 25.37 -6.44
C ASP A 178 8.48 25.06 -6.28
N ASN A 179 8.86 23.79 -6.38
CA ASN A 179 10.24 23.31 -6.22
C ASN A 179 10.79 22.60 -7.47
N ALA A 180 10.16 22.77 -8.62
CA ALA A 180 10.53 22.07 -9.84
C ALA A 180 11.97 22.32 -10.31
N ASP A 181 12.53 23.46 -9.95
CA ASP A 181 13.92 23.84 -10.23
C ASP A 181 14.97 23.04 -9.45
N LYS A 182 14.56 22.28 -8.43
CA LYS A 182 15.43 21.41 -7.65
C LYS A 182 15.69 20.05 -8.28
N PHE A 183 14.88 19.66 -9.27
CA PHE A 183 15.00 18.39 -9.98
C PHE A 183 15.84 18.56 -11.25
N GLN A 184 16.59 17.52 -11.63
CA GLN A 184 17.42 17.51 -12.80
C GLN A 184 16.73 16.86 -13.99
N ASN A 185 16.00 15.79 -13.73
CA ASN A 185 15.37 14.94 -14.75
C ASN A 185 13.84 14.98 -14.69
N PHE A 186 13.26 15.42 -13.59
CA PHE A 186 11.83 15.46 -13.36
C PHE A 186 11.29 16.88 -13.61
N THR A 187 10.52 17.03 -14.68
CA THR A 187 10.10 18.34 -15.21
C THR A 187 8.73 18.78 -14.70
N ARG A 188 8.32 20.03 -15.03
CA ARG A 188 6.98 20.52 -14.73
C ARG A 188 5.91 19.71 -15.45
N GLU A 189 6.17 19.31 -16.68
CA GLU A 189 5.27 18.48 -17.48
C GLU A 189 5.07 17.11 -16.83
N ASP A 190 6.12 16.55 -16.24
CA ASP A 190 6.01 15.29 -15.49
C ASP A 190 5.14 15.44 -14.24
N ILE A 191 5.28 16.56 -13.52
CA ILE A 191 4.45 16.85 -12.33
C ILE A 191 2.97 16.95 -12.72
N GLU A 192 2.67 17.62 -13.81
CA GLU A 192 1.31 17.78 -14.33
C GLU A 192 0.72 16.46 -14.83
N ALA A 193 1.58 15.59 -15.34
CA ALA A 193 1.20 14.28 -15.88
C ALA A 193 0.95 13.21 -14.78
N ILE A 194 1.30 13.46 -13.50
CA ILE A 194 1.03 12.50 -12.42
C ILE A 194 -0.48 12.20 -12.37
N PRO A 195 -0.88 10.93 -12.55
CA PRO A 195 -2.29 10.56 -12.58
C PRO A 195 -2.98 10.80 -11.23
N SER A 196 -4.19 11.30 -11.26
CA SER A 196 -5.05 11.42 -10.08
C SER A 196 -5.73 10.10 -9.68
N ASN A 197 -5.81 9.15 -10.60
CA ASN A 197 -6.22 7.78 -10.28
C ASN A 197 -5.05 7.03 -9.64
N VAL A 198 -5.00 7.04 -8.31
CA VAL A 198 -3.93 6.42 -7.51
C VAL A 198 -4.03 4.90 -7.54
N CYS A 199 -5.24 4.35 -7.49
CA CYS A 199 -5.44 2.92 -7.62
C CYS A 199 -6.67 2.56 -8.46
N ASN A 200 -6.64 1.38 -9.09
CA ASN A 200 -7.75 0.80 -9.84
C ASN A 200 -8.10 -0.62 -9.36
N SER A 201 -7.56 -1.01 -8.22
CA SER A 201 -7.77 -2.34 -7.65
C SER A 201 -7.84 -2.32 -6.13
N ALA A 202 -8.52 -3.30 -5.57
CA ALA A 202 -8.69 -3.49 -4.14
C ALA A 202 -8.52 -4.95 -3.74
N THR A 203 -7.97 -5.20 -2.56
CA THR A 203 -7.97 -6.52 -1.92
C THR A 203 -9.01 -6.55 -0.81
N ILE A 204 -9.86 -7.57 -0.82
CA ILE A 204 -10.74 -7.90 0.30
C ILE A 204 -9.92 -8.65 1.35
N SER A 205 -9.69 -7.99 2.49
CA SER A 205 -8.93 -8.53 3.62
C SER A 205 -9.87 -8.79 4.79
N THR A 206 -10.65 -9.85 4.70
CA THR A 206 -11.71 -10.20 5.68
C THR A 206 -11.49 -11.56 6.34
N LEU A 207 -10.23 -11.93 6.56
CA LEU A 207 -9.83 -13.28 6.97
C LEU A 207 -10.41 -13.77 8.31
N HIS A 208 -10.90 -12.88 9.16
CA HIS A 208 -11.29 -13.23 10.52
C HIS A 208 -12.81 -13.36 10.67
N GLY A 209 -13.35 -14.49 10.19
CA GLY A 209 -14.72 -14.87 10.49
C GLY A 209 -15.79 -14.27 9.58
N CYS A 210 -15.41 -13.71 8.44
CA CYS A 210 -16.36 -13.21 7.47
C CYS A 210 -17.02 -14.40 6.72
N PRO A 211 -18.35 -14.53 6.72
CA PRO A 211 -19.01 -15.58 5.99
C PRO A 211 -18.80 -15.48 4.46
N PRO A 212 -18.79 -16.58 3.73
CA PRO A 212 -18.60 -16.56 2.27
C PRO A 212 -19.57 -15.64 1.52
N GLN A 213 -20.82 -15.57 1.97
CA GLN A 213 -21.84 -14.71 1.37
C GLN A 213 -21.54 -13.22 1.56
N GLU A 214 -20.93 -12.88 2.67
CA GLU A 214 -20.49 -11.50 2.93
C GLU A 214 -19.30 -11.14 2.03
N ILE A 215 -18.34 -12.05 1.88
CA ILE A 215 -17.21 -11.87 0.95
C ILE A 215 -17.70 -11.68 -0.48
N GLU A 216 -18.67 -12.48 -0.91
CA GLU A 216 -19.31 -12.36 -2.22
C GLU A 216 -19.99 -10.99 -2.38
N SER A 217 -20.72 -10.54 -1.37
CA SER A 217 -21.39 -9.24 -1.37
C SER A 217 -20.42 -8.06 -1.44
N ILE A 218 -19.29 -8.13 -0.72
CA ILE A 218 -18.24 -7.14 -0.78
C ILE A 218 -17.58 -7.15 -2.16
N ALA A 219 -17.26 -8.33 -2.70
CA ALA A 219 -16.67 -8.47 -4.03
C ALA A 219 -17.59 -7.88 -5.11
N ASN A 220 -18.88 -8.20 -5.06
CA ASN A 220 -19.87 -7.63 -5.98
C ASN A 220 -19.93 -6.10 -5.89
N TYR A 221 -19.93 -5.54 -4.69
CA TYR A 221 -19.91 -4.08 -4.48
C TYR A 221 -18.68 -3.43 -5.13
N LEU A 222 -17.49 -3.95 -4.85
CA LEU A 222 -16.25 -3.39 -5.39
C LEU A 222 -16.18 -3.52 -6.92
N LEU A 223 -16.62 -4.65 -7.49
CA LEU A 223 -16.60 -4.90 -8.91
C LEU A 223 -17.67 -4.11 -9.67
N THR A 224 -18.90 -4.08 -9.16
CA THR A 224 -20.06 -3.56 -9.93
C THR A 224 -20.44 -2.13 -9.61
N GLU A 225 -20.27 -1.70 -8.36
CA GLU A 225 -20.60 -0.33 -7.95
C GLU A 225 -19.37 0.59 -7.97
N LYS A 226 -18.20 0.07 -7.57
CA LYS A 226 -16.95 0.84 -7.57
C LYS A 226 -16.09 0.62 -8.81
N HIS A 227 -16.39 -0.38 -9.62
CA HIS A 227 -15.62 -0.72 -10.84
C HIS A 227 -14.13 -0.95 -10.58
N LEU A 228 -13.80 -1.46 -9.39
CA LEU A 228 -12.44 -1.83 -8.99
C LEU A 228 -12.14 -3.28 -9.36
N ASN A 229 -10.98 -3.51 -9.91
CA ASN A 229 -10.43 -4.87 -10.00
C ASN A 229 -10.24 -5.40 -8.59
N THR A 230 -10.74 -6.60 -8.31
CA THR A 230 -10.85 -7.06 -6.93
C THR A 230 -10.08 -8.36 -6.71
N PHE A 231 -9.19 -8.35 -5.72
CA PHE A 231 -8.58 -9.54 -5.18
C PHE A 231 -9.34 -10.00 -3.94
N VAL A 232 -9.42 -11.31 -3.77
CA VAL A 232 -9.86 -11.91 -2.51
C VAL A 232 -8.66 -12.54 -1.83
N LYS A 233 -8.31 -12.05 -0.65
CA LYS A 233 -7.24 -12.64 0.14
C LYS A 233 -7.72 -13.94 0.76
N CYS A 234 -7.07 -15.03 0.42
CA CYS A 234 -7.46 -16.37 0.83
C CYS A 234 -6.57 -16.89 1.94
N ASN A 235 -7.14 -17.72 2.80
CA ASN A 235 -6.39 -18.44 3.83
C ASN A 235 -5.49 -19.50 3.16
N PRO A 236 -4.26 -19.75 3.66
CA PRO A 236 -3.40 -20.83 3.18
C PRO A 236 -4.04 -22.22 3.20
N THR A 237 -5.04 -22.42 4.04
CA THR A 237 -5.79 -23.68 4.13
C THR A 237 -6.98 -23.78 3.18
N LEU A 238 -7.12 -22.86 2.21
CA LEU A 238 -8.23 -22.84 1.26
C LEU A 238 -8.45 -24.17 0.53
N LEU A 239 -7.38 -24.89 0.22
CA LEU A 239 -7.42 -26.20 -0.44
C LEU A 239 -7.61 -27.37 0.54
N GLY A 240 -7.88 -27.09 1.80
CA GLY A 240 -8.11 -28.07 2.86
C GLY A 240 -6.84 -28.46 3.63
N TYR A 241 -7.08 -29.07 4.80
CA TYR A 241 -6.01 -29.44 5.71
C TYR A 241 -4.98 -30.40 5.09
N ASP A 242 -5.45 -31.44 4.40
CA ASP A 242 -4.56 -32.45 3.84
C ASP A 242 -3.60 -31.86 2.79
N PHE A 243 -4.11 -30.96 1.95
CA PHE A 243 -3.27 -30.27 0.98
C PHE A 243 -2.24 -29.36 1.67
N ALA A 244 -2.67 -28.56 2.64
CA ALA A 244 -1.79 -27.67 3.36
C ALA A 244 -0.71 -28.45 4.13
N ARG A 245 -1.09 -29.52 4.82
CA ARG A 245 -0.18 -30.39 5.55
C ARG A 245 0.87 -31.03 4.64
N LYS A 246 0.41 -31.63 3.55
CA LYS A 246 1.30 -32.24 2.57
C LYS A 246 2.32 -31.25 2.00
N THR A 247 1.86 -30.05 1.63
CA THR A 247 2.73 -29.00 1.09
C THR A 247 3.78 -28.57 2.10
N MET A 248 3.42 -28.38 3.36
CA MET A 248 4.35 -28.01 4.42
C MET A 248 5.38 -29.12 4.69
N ASP A 249 4.96 -30.37 4.70
CA ASP A 249 5.86 -31.52 4.86
C ASP A 249 6.87 -31.63 3.68
N GLU A 250 6.38 -31.45 2.46
CA GLU A 250 7.26 -31.44 1.26
C GLU A 250 8.27 -30.29 1.28
N MET A 251 7.91 -29.15 1.88
CA MET A 251 8.80 -28.01 2.06
C MET A 251 9.75 -28.16 3.25
N GLY A 252 9.62 -29.23 4.06
CA GLY A 252 10.47 -29.53 5.19
C GLY A 252 10.13 -28.73 6.47
N TYR A 253 8.92 -28.20 6.58
CA TYR A 253 8.44 -27.51 7.78
C TYR A 253 7.77 -28.48 8.74
N ASP A 254 8.36 -28.65 9.92
CA ASP A 254 7.72 -29.37 11.02
C ASP A 254 6.79 -28.46 11.81
N LEU A 255 5.66 -28.15 11.21
CA LEU A 255 4.69 -27.22 11.77
C LEU A 255 3.42 -27.96 12.25
N SER A 256 3.01 -27.63 13.47
CA SER A 256 1.67 -27.96 13.93
C SER A 256 0.64 -27.02 13.28
N LEU A 257 -0.26 -27.56 12.48
CA LEU A 257 -1.37 -26.82 11.89
C LEU A 257 -2.56 -26.64 12.84
N ILE A 258 -2.42 -26.96 14.12
CA ILE A 258 -3.50 -26.85 15.12
C ILE A 258 -3.97 -25.41 15.29
N HIS A 259 -3.10 -24.45 15.07
CA HIS A 259 -3.39 -23.01 15.20
C HIS A 259 -3.70 -22.31 13.89
N ILE A 260 -3.78 -23.05 12.81
CA ILE A 260 -4.19 -22.54 11.50
C ILE A 260 -5.64 -22.89 11.25
#